data_a699a0eef9bf09cc7cf0ea4259f05129
#
_entry.id   a699a0eef9bf09cc7cf0ea4259f05129
#
_cell.length_a   1.000
_cell.length_b   1.000
_cell.length_c   1.000
_cell.angle_alpha   90.00
_cell.angle_beta   90.00
_cell.angle_gamma   90.00
#
_symmetry.space_group_name_H-M   'P 1'
#
loop_
_entity.id
_entity.type
_entity.pdbx_description
1 polymer ?
#
loop_
_entity_poly.entity_id
_entity_poly.type
_entity_poly.pdbx_seq_one_letter_code
_entity_poly.pdbx_strand_id
1 'polypeptide(L)'
;YNGSQYRKIIKVREKFIMEQQTMKIQDLTLIALMAALTCILGPMSITLPFTPVPISFTNLVIYFAVMVIGMKRGTISYLVYLLIGAVGLPVFSGFSGGLAKLAGPTGGYLVGFIFLALISGFFVEKFSGNIVMAVIGMVLGTAVTYAFGTIWLCVQMHLTFVQGLYAGVIPYLPGDAAKIVIAIIVGSAVKKAVRSEEHTSEL
;
A
#
# COMPACT_ATOMS: atom_id res chain seq x y z
N TYR A 1 30.97 -11.85 43.61
CA TYR A 1 29.88 -11.60 42.61
C TYR A 1 29.26 -12.92 42.24
N ASN A 2 27.94 -13.04 42.46
CA ASN A 2 27.22 -14.30 42.45
C ASN A 2 26.95 -14.75 40.99
N GLY A 3 27.60 -15.84 40.54
CA GLY A 3 27.47 -16.37 39.16
C GLY A 3 26.05 -16.72 38.73
N SER A 4 25.13 -16.83 39.69
CA SER A 4 23.68 -17.01 39.45
C SER A 4 23.04 -15.74 38.88
N GLN A 5 23.39 -14.57 39.34
CA GLN A 5 22.86 -13.29 38.80
C GLN A 5 23.37 -13.00 37.38
N TYR A 6 24.65 -13.32 37.11
CA TYR A 6 25.23 -13.14 35.78
C TYR A 6 24.50 -14.00 34.71
N ARG A 7 24.19 -15.26 35.04
CA ARG A 7 23.45 -16.15 34.17
C ARG A 7 22.00 -15.68 33.90
N LYS A 8 21.34 -15.05 34.90
CA LYS A 8 20.02 -14.45 34.72
C LYS A 8 20.06 -13.27 33.76
N ILE A 9 21.04 -12.39 33.89
CA ILE A 9 21.22 -11.21 33.02
C ILE A 9 21.48 -11.64 31.57
N ILE A 10 22.35 -12.64 31.37
CA ILE A 10 22.63 -13.18 30.02
C ILE A 10 21.37 -13.76 29.38
N LYS A 11 20.61 -14.59 30.10
CA LYS A 11 19.36 -15.17 29.59
C LYS A 11 18.29 -14.12 29.24
N VAL A 12 18.16 -13.06 30.03
CA VAL A 12 17.23 -11.96 29.75
C VAL A 12 17.68 -11.20 28.50
N ARG A 13 18.98 -10.96 28.35
CA ARG A 13 19.54 -10.28 27.17
C ARG A 13 19.38 -11.10 25.89
N GLU A 14 19.66 -12.40 25.97
CA GLU A 14 19.46 -13.32 24.84
C GLU A 14 17.97 -13.41 24.43
N LYS A 15 17.07 -13.51 25.40
CA LYS A 15 15.62 -13.48 25.15
C LYS A 15 15.19 -12.18 24.48
N PHE A 16 15.67 -11.03 24.95
CA PHE A 16 15.36 -9.72 24.38
C PHE A 16 15.90 -9.57 22.95
N ILE A 17 17.11 -10.06 22.67
CA ILE A 17 17.71 -10.06 21.33
C ILE A 17 16.92 -10.97 20.37
N MET A 18 16.55 -12.17 20.81
CA MET A 18 15.74 -13.09 20.00
C MET A 18 14.35 -12.52 19.71
N GLU A 19 13.70 -11.89 20.69
CA GLU A 19 12.40 -11.26 20.54
C GLU A 19 12.44 -10.10 19.53
N GLN A 20 13.50 -9.27 19.58
CA GLN A 20 13.71 -8.21 18.59
C GLN A 20 14.00 -8.75 17.18
N GLN A 21 14.73 -9.86 17.06
CA GLN A 21 15.00 -10.49 15.77
C GLN A 21 13.72 -11.11 15.18
N THR A 22 12.91 -11.75 16.00
CA THR A 22 11.63 -12.35 15.58
C THR A 22 10.67 -11.27 15.08
N MET A 23 10.56 -10.14 15.77
CA MET A 23 9.74 -9.01 15.32
C MET A 23 10.20 -8.46 13.97
N LYS A 24 11.53 -8.34 13.75
CA LYS A 24 12.07 -7.89 12.45
C LYS A 24 11.78 -8.87 11.32
N ILE A 25 11.82 -10.16 11.56
CA ILE A 25 11.51 -11.20 10.57
C ILE A 25 10.03 -11.18 10.22
N GLN A 26 9.14 -11.05 11.19
CA GLN A 26 7.69 -10.92 10.98
C GLN A 26 7.36 -9.69 10.14
N ASP A 27 7.97 -8.54 10.44
CA ASP A 27 7.80 -7.31 9.68
C ASP A 27 8.20 -7.49 8.21
N LEU A 28 9.35 -8.11 7.98
CA LEU A 28 9.86 -8.38 6.63
C LEU A 28 8.93 -9.33 5.86
N THR A 29 8.42 -10.37 6.53
CA THR A 29 7.48 -11.33 5.95
C THR A 29 6.17 -10.64 5.55
N LEU A 30 5.62 -9.79 6.41
CA LEU A 30 4.39 -9.05 6.12
C LEU A 30 4.58 -8.05 4.96
N ILE A 31 5.71 -7.34 4.93
CA ILE A 31 6.06 -6.44 3.82
C ILE A 31 6.16 -7.22 2.51
N ALA A 32 6.87 -8.36 2.51
CA ALA A 32 7.03 -9.21 1.33
C ALA A 32 5.69 -9.78 0.86
N LEU A 33 4.83 -10.23 1.78
CA LEU A 33 3.49 -10.74 1.47
C LEU A 33 2.62 -9.68 0.80
N MET A 34 2.59 -8.45 1.34
CA MET A 34 1.82 -7.36 0.75
C MET A 34 2.40 -6.88 -0.59
N ALA A 35 3.71 -6.87 -0.74
CA ALA A 35 4.36 -6.60 -2.02
C ALA A 35 4.00 -7.67 -3.07
N ALA A 36 4.06 -8.96 -2.70
CA ALA A 36 3.65 -10.06 -3.57
C ALA A 36 2.17 -9.97 -3.97
N LEU A 37 1.29 -9.65 -3.00
CA LEU A 37 -0.14 -9.44 -3.28
C LEU A 37 -0.34 -8.28 -4.28
N THR A 38 0.44 -7.20 -4.15
CA THR A 38 0.40 -6.08 -5.10
C THR A 38 0.93 -6.50 -6.46
N CYS A 39 1.97 -7.33 -6.54
CA CYS A 39 2.51 -7.87 -7.79
C CYS A 39 1.51 -8.78 -8.51
N ILE A 40 0.66 -9.49 -7.79
CA ILE A 40 -0.37 -10.37 -8.35
C ILE A 40 -1.58 -9.58 -8.84
N LEU A 41 -2.09 -8.65 -8.03
CA LEU A 41 -3.32 -7.91 -8.32
C LEU A 41 -3.07 -6.63 -9.15
N GLY A 42 -1.88 -6.04 -9.09
CA GLY A 42 -1.51 -4.84 -9.83
C GLY A 42 -1.62 -4.96 -11.36
N PRO A 43 -1.14 -6.06 -11.97
CA PRO A 43 -1.29 -6.31 -13.41
C PRO A 43 -2.75 -6.48 -13.86
N MET A 44 -3.60 -6.98 -12.96
CA MET A 44 -5.02 -7.17 -13.23
C MET A 44 -5.67 -5.80 -13.35
N SER A 45 -6.01 -5.44 -14.57
CA SER A 45 -6.56 -4.12 -14.88
C SER A 45 -7.53 -4.19 -16.04
N ILE A 46 -8.51 -3.29 -15.99
CA ILE A 46 -9.50 -3.12 -17.04
C ILE A 46 -9.12 -1.86 -17.82
N THR A 47 -8.82 -2.01 -19.10
CA THR A 47 -8.56 -0.89 -20.00
C THR A 47 -9.88 -0.33 -20.51
N LEU A 48 -9.99 0.99 -20.46
CA LEU A 48 -11.14 1.69 -21.01
C LEU A 48 -10.78 2.24 -22.40
N PRO A 49 -11.67 2.17 -23.41
CA PRO A 49 -11.32 2.54 -24.78
C PRO A 49 -11.09 4.06 -25.00
N PHE A 50 -11.52 4.87 -24.03
CA PHE A 50 -11.47 6.34 -24.12
C PHE A 50 -10.40 6.99 -23.22
N THR A 51 -9.59 6.19 -22.52
CA THR A 51 -8.52 6.70 -21.64
C THR A 51 -7.29 5.78 -21.64
N PRO A 52 -6.09 6.34 -21.58
CA PRO A 52 -4.86 5.55 -21.46
C PRO A 52 -4.61 5.02 -20.06
N VAL A 53 -5.39 5.44 -19.06
CA VAL A 53 -5.25 5.02 -17.66
C VAL A 53 -6.13 3.80 -17.43
N PRO A 54 -5.59 2.62 -17.11
CA PRO A 54 -6.41 1.44 -16.79
C PRO A 54 -6.94 1.49 -15.35
N ILE A 55 -8.11 0.91 -15.12
CA ILE A 55 -8.60 0.63 -13.78
C ILE A 55 -7.83 -0.56 -13.22
N SER A 56 -6.94 -0.36 -12.26
CA SER A 56 -6.17 -1.41 -11.62
C SER A 56 -6.64 -1.69 -10.19
N PHE A 57 -6.20 -2.81 -9.63
CA PHE A 57 -6.44 -3.15 -8.23
C PHE A 57 -5.30 -2.69 -7.30
N THR A 58 -4.30 -2.00 -7.82
CA THR A 58 -3.13 -1.56 -7.05
C THR A 58 -3.50 -0.73 -5.83
N ASN A 59 -4.38 0.26 -5.99
CA ASN A 59 -4.82 1.11 -4.88
C ASN A 59 -5.64 0.35 -3.83
N LEU A 60 -6.44 -0.64 -4.23
CA LEU A 60 -7.14 -1.53 -3.30
C LEU A 60 -6.17 -2.26 -2.38
N VAL A 61 -5.09 -2.82 -2.95
CA VAL A 61 -4.07 -3.51 -2.16
C VAL A 61 -3.33 -2.56 -1.24
N ILE A 62 -3.05 -1.33 -1.68
CA ILE A 62 -2.41 -0.31 -0.83
C ILE A 62 -3.30 0.04 0.36
N TYR A 63 -4.60 0.29 0.15
CA TYR A 63 -5.54 0.53 1.25
C TYR A 63 -5.58 -0.63 2.23
N PHE A 64 -5.65 -1.87 1.71
CA PHE A 64 -5.64 -3.08 2.52
C PHE A 64 -4.33 -3.20 3.31
N ALA A 65 -3.19 -3.02 2.67
CA ALA A 65 -1.88 -3.12 3.31
C ALA A 65 -1.74 -2.11 4.47
N VAL A 66 -2.07 -0.83 4.26
CA VAL A 66 -1.97 0.17 5.34
C VAL A 66 -2.95 -0.08 6.48
N MET A 67 -4.12 -0.68 6.20
CA MET A 67 -5.08 -1.09 7.23
C MET A 67 -4.55 -2.21 8.12
N VAL A 68 -3.88 -3.20 7.53
CA VAL A 68 -3.42 -4.42 8.22
C VAL A 68 -2.05 -4.23 8.87
N ILE A 69 -1.06 -3.73 8.11
CA ILE A 69 0.33 -3.64 8.57
C ILE A 69 0.81 -2.23 8.88
N GLY A 70 -0.06 -1.22 8.76
CA GLY A 70 0.22 0.16 9.11
C GLY A 70 0.94 0.96 8.02
N MET A 71 1.21 2.25 8.32
CA MET A 71 1.76 3.23 7.38
C MET A 71 3.15 2.83 6.87
N LYS A 72 4.09 2.63 7.80
CA LYS A 72 5.50 2.41 7.44
C LYS A 72 5.69 1.15 6.61
N ARG A 73 5.16 0.01 7.10
CA ARG A 73 5.28 -1.30 6.43
C ARG A 73 4.50 -1.34 5.12
N GLY A 74 3.28 -0.78 5.09
CA GLY A 74 2.47 -0.68 3.87
C GLY A 74 3.12 0.18 2.80
N THR A 75 3.74 1.30 3.16
CA THR A 75 4.49 2.14 2.21
C THR A 75 5.73 1.41 1.69
N ILE A 76 6.49 0.74 2.56
CA ILE A 76 7.67 -0.04 2.14
C ILE A 76 7.25 -1.18 1.19
N SER A 77 6.15 -1.89 1.47
CA SER A 77 5.66 -2.95 0.58
C SER A 77 5.32 -2.43 -0.82
N TYR A 78 4.71 -1.24 -0.89
CA TYR A 78 4.44 -0.60 -2.16
C TYR A 78 5.73 -0.16 -2.89
N LEU A 79 6.72 0.37 -2.17
CA LEU A 79 8.02 0.74 -2.75
C LEU A 79 8.75 -0.50 -3.31
N VAL A 80 8.69 -1.64 -2.62
CA VAL A 80 9.25 -2.91 -3.11
C VAL A 80 8.56 -3.31 -4.41
N TYR A 81 7.22 -3.27 -4.47
CA TYR A 81 6.47 -3.53 -5.70
C TYR A 81 6.89 -2.58 -6.83
N LEU A 82 7.03 -1.28 -6.55
CA LEU A 82 7.43 -0.26 -7.53
C LEU A 82 8.83 -0.55 -8.09
N LEU A 83 9.78 -0.96 -7.22
CA LEU A 83 11.13 -1.33 -7.62
C LEU A 83 11.13 -2.60 -8.50
N ILE A 84 10.36 -3.63 -8.11
CA ILE A 84 10.21 -4.86 -8.90
C ILE A 84 9.69 -4.53 -10.31
N GLY A 85 8.68 -3.67 -10.41
CA GLY A 85 8.15 -3.23 -11.70
C GLY A 85 9.14 -2.36 -12.48
N ALA A 86 9.90 -1.49 -11.81
CA ALA A 86 10.90 -0.63 -12.45
C ALA A 86 12.06 -1.42 -13.08
N VAL A 87 12.47 -2.53 -12.48
CA VAL A 87 13.49 -3.44 -13.01
C VAL A 87 13.00 -4.18 -14.27
N GLY A 88 11.69 -4.17 -14.54
CA GLY A 88 11.14 -4.72 -15.78
C GLY A 88 10.21 -5.92 -15.61
N LEU A 89 9.96 -6.39 -14.38
CA LEU A 89 8.96 -7.43 -14.18
C LEU A 89 7.56 -6.92 -14.54
N PRO A 90 6.71 -7.74 -15.18
CA PRO A 90 5.39 -7.34 -15.69
C PRO A 90 4.34 -7.26 -14.56
N VAL A 91 4.62 -6.47 -13.53
CA VAL A 91 3.78 -6.33 -12.34
C VAL A 91 2.92 -5.07 -12.33
N PHE A 92 3.12 -4.16 -13.26
CA PHE A 92 2.28 -2.97 -13.43
C PHE A 92 1.01 -3.30 -14.23
N SER A 93 0.03 -2.40 -14.19
CA SER A 93 -1.25 -2.56 -14.86
C SER A 93 -1.11 -2.95 -16.34
N GLY A 94 -1.86 -3.98 -16.76
CA GLY A 94 -1.80 -4.54 -18.10
C GLY A 94 -0.57 -5.41 -18.34
N PHE A 95 -0.03 -6.06 -17.29
CA PHE A 95 1.16 -6.91 -17.35
C PHE A 95 2.37 -6.21 -17.95
N SER A 96 2.54 -4.92 -17.65
CA SER A 96 3.66 -4.09 -18.09
C SER A 96 4.70 -3.90 -16.99
N GLY A 97 5.88 -3.45 -17.36
CA GLY A 97 6.99 -3.16 -16.45
C GLY A 97 8.04 -2.27 -17.09
N GLY A 98 9.09 -1.99 -16.34
CA GLY A 98 10.22 -1.19 -16.76
C GLY A 98 10.04 0.32 -16.52
N LEU A 99 11.17 1.03 -16.63
CA LEU A 99 11.22 2.48 -16.46
C LEU A 99 10.38 3.23 -17.51
N ALA A 100 10.18 2.65 -18.68
CA ALA A 100 9.33 3.22 -19.72
C ALA A 100 7.87 3.37 -19.26
N LYS A 101 7.35 2.44 -18.44
CA LYS A 101 6.01 2.54 -17.87
C LYS A 101 5.92 3.65 -16.82
N LEU A 102 6.98 3.83 -16.02
CA LEU A 102 7.07 4.92 -15.03
C LEU A 102 7.21 6.29 -15.71
N ALA A 103 7.92 6.36 -16.82
CA ALA A 103 8.03 7.57 -17.63
C ALA A 103 6.80 7.83 -18.52
N GLY A 104 5.93 6.84 -18.71
CA GLY A 104 4.74 6.94 -19.53
C GLY A 104 3.56 7.68 -18.87
N PRO A 105 2.41 7.77 -19.57
CA PRO A 105 1.26 8.57 -19.13
C PRO A 105 0.70 8.24 -17.74
N THR A 106 0.89 6.99 -17.29
CA THR A 106 0.40 6.53 -15.97
C THR A 106 1.44 6.65 -14.85
N GLY A 107 2.66 7.09 -15.15
CA GLY A 107 3.76 7.18 -14.17
C GLY A 107 3.45 8.07 -12.97
N GLY A 108 2.80 9.19 -13.19
CA GLY A 108 2.38 10.10 -12.11
C GLY A 108 1.45 9.45 -11.09
N TYR A 109 0.57 8.53 -11.52
CA TYR A 109 -0.29 7.75 -10.60
C TYR A 109 0.53 6.76 -9.78
N LEU A 110 1.52 6.08 -10.41
CA LEU A 110 2.41 5.16 -9.70
C LEU A 110 3.23 5.87 -8.61
N VAL A 111 3.73 7.07 -8.90
CA VAL A 111 4.38 7.92 -7.87
C VAL A 111 3.36 8.41 -6.85
N GLY A 112 2.18 8.82 -7.27
CA GLY A 112 1.07 9.27 -6.42
C GLY A 112 0.66 8.23 -5.38
N PHE A 113 0.73 6.96 -5.70
CA PHE A 113 0.41 5.87 -4.77
C PHE A 113 1.36 5.76 -3.57
N ILE A 114 2.56 6.33 -3.63
CA ILE A 114 3.42 6.47 -2.44
C ILE A 114 2.75 7.39 -1.43
N PHE A 115 2.23 8.53 -1.89
CA PHE A 115 1.50 9.48 -1.03
C PHE A 115 0.17 8.88 -0.55
N LEU A 116 -0.50 8.08 -1.38
CA LEU A 116 -1.68 7.33 -0.97
C LEU A 116 -1.37 6.46 0.26
N ALA A 117 -0.32 5.66 0.20
CA ALA A 117 0.08 4.78 1.28
C ALA A 117 0.45 5.57 2.56
N LEU A 118 1.21 6.64 2.41
CA LEU A 118 1.63 7.50 3.53
C LEU A 118 0.43 8.18 4.20
N ILE A 119 -0.43 8.85 3.42
CA ILE A 119 -1.56 9.61 3.96
C ILE A 119 -2.59 8.67 4.58
N SER A 120 -3.02 7.64 3.84
CA SER A 120 -4.00 6.68 4.35
C SER A 120 -3.48 5.95 5.59
N GLY A 121 -2.22 5.51 5.57
CA GLY A 121 -1.60 4.84 6.70
C GLY A 121 -1.45 5.74 7.92
N PHE A 122 -1.11 7.01 7.74
CA PHE A 122 -1.04 7.98 8.82
C PHE A 122 -2.38 8.15 9.55
N PHE A 123 -3.48 8.26 8.80
CA PHE A 123 -4.81 8.37 9.40
C PHE A 123 -5.21 7.07 10.11
N VAL A 124 -4.92 5.91 9.54
CA VAL A 124 -5.20 4.60 10.15
C VAL A 124 -4.45 4.42 11.48
N GLU A 125 -3.19 4.83 11.56
CA GLU A 125 -2.38 4.71 12.77
C GLU A 125 -2.73 5.78 13.81
N LYS A 126 -2.78 7.05 13.40
CA LYS A 126 -2.99 8.17 14.32
C LYS A 126 -4.34 8.12 15.04
N PHE A 127 -5.37 7.61 14.37
CA PHE A 127 -6.73 7.55 14.92
C PHE A 127 -7.13 6.14 15.37
N SER A 128 -6.15 5.29 15.68
CA SER A 128 -6.31 3.97 16.34
C SER A 128 -7.40 3.07 15.73
N GLY A 129 -7.53 3.08 14.40
CA GLY A 129 -8.50 2.24 13.69
C GLY A 129 -9.92 2.77 13.65
N ASN A 130 -10.14 4.06 13.94
CA ASN A 130 -11.41 4.70 13.65
C ASN A 130 -11.70 4.63 12.15
N ILE A 131 -12.76 3.90 11.78
CA ILE A 131 -13.13 3.64 10.38
C ILE A 131 -13.37 4.93 9.61
N VAL A 132 -14.03 5.93 10.22
CA VAL A 132 -14.32 7.20 9.57
C VAL A 132 -13.03 7.94 9.21
N MET A 133 -12.08 7.97 10.14
CA MET A 133 -10.77 8.60 9.89
C MET A 133 -9.94 7.83 8.88
N ALA A 134 -10.03 6.50 8.85
CA ALA A 134 -9.40 5.69 7.82
C ALA A 134 -9.96 6.01 6.42
N VAL A 135 -11.30 6.14 6.29
CA VAL A 135 -11.95 6.57 5.04
C VAL A 135 -11.46 7.95 4.61
N ILE A 136 -11.44 8.91 5.52
CA ILE A 136 -10.96 10.27 5.24
C ILE A 136 -9.51 10.22 4.73
N GLY A 137 -8.64 9.45 5.39
CA GLY A 137 -7.25 9.28 4.96
C GLY A 137 -7.13 8.66 3.57
N MET A 138 -7.94 7.64 3.26
CA MET A 138 -7.96 7.00 1.94
C MET A 138 -8.46 7.95 0.85
N VAL A 139 -9.53 8.72 1.12
CA VAL A 139 -10.05 9.73 0.19
C VAL A 139 -9.04 10.84 -0.06
N LEU A 140 -8.40 11.38 0.98
CA LEU A 140 -7.36 12.39 0.84
C LEU A 140 -6.14 11.87 0.08
N GLY A 141 -5.67 10.65 0.41
CA GLY A 141 -4.58 10.00 -0.31
C GLY A 141 -4.90 9.80 -1.79
N THR A 142 -6.13 9.39 -2.10
CA THR A 142 -6.61 9.24 -3.49
C THR A 142 -6.65 10.59 -4.20
N ALA A 143 -7.13 11.65 -3.55
CA ALA A 143 -7.16 12.99 -4.13
C ALA A 143 -5.74 13.49 -4.49
N VAL A 144 -4.76 13.24 -3.61
CA VAL A 144 -3.34 13.56 -3.89
C VAL A 144 -2.82 12.72 -5.07
N THR A 145 -3.14 11.43 -5.12
CA THR A 145 -2.77 10.55 -6.25
C THR A 145 -3.36 11.06 -7.57
N TYR A 146 -4.63 11.47 -7.56
CA TYR A 146 -5.27 12.05 -8.74
C TYR A 146 -4.62 13.36 -9.16
N ALA A 147 -4.25 14.23 -8.22
CA ALA A 147 -3.54 15.47 -8.54
C ALA A 147 -2.21 15.20 -9.25
N PHE A 148 -1.36 14.34 -8.67
CA PHE A 148 -0.09 13.95 -9.29
C PHE A 148 -0.28 13.26 -10.63
N GLY A 149 -1.19 12.28 -10.69
CA GLY A 149 -1.45 11.50 -11.88
C GLY A 149 -2.01 12.34 -13.03
N THR A 150 -2.97 13.22 -12.74
CA THR A 150 -3.59 14.08 -13.75
C THR A 150 -2.63 15.13 -14.28
N ILE A 151 -1.85 15.80 -13.41
CA ILE A 151 -0.84 16.77 -13.85
C ILE A 151 0.18 16.07 -14.77
N TRP A 152 0.68 14.90 -14.36
CA TRP A 152 1.61 14.13 -15.16
C TRP A 152 1.01 13.69 -16.50
N LEU A 153 -0.22 13.19 -16.50
CA LEU A 153 -0.96 12.78 -17.69
C LEU A 153 -1.13 13.94 -18.68
N CYS A 154 -1.51 15.13 -18.18
CA CYS A 154 -1.67 16.32 -19.00
C CYS A 154 -0.35 16.74 -19.67
N VAL A 155 0.76 16.69 -18.94
CA VAL A 155 2.09 17.01 -19.49
C VAL A 155 2.49 15.98 -20.55
N GLN A 156 2.31 14.70 -20.30
CA GLN A 156 2.72 13.62 -21.20
C GLN A 156 1.91 13.55 -22.51
N MET A 157 0.63 13.88 -22.43
CA MET A 157 -0.29 13.76 -23.56
C MET A 157 -0.73 15.10 -24.14
N HIS A 158 -0.15 16.21 -23.68
CA HIS A 158 -0.50 17.57 -24.09
C HIS A 158 -2.00 17.88 -23.95
N LEU A 159 -2.63 17.37 -22.88
CA LEU A 159 -4.03 17.60 -22.59
C LEU A 159 -4.24 18.87 -21.77
N THR A 160 -5.40 19.49 -21.94
CA THR A 160 -5.87 20.50 -20.99
C THR A 160 -6.21 19.84 -19.65
N PHE A 161 -6.18 20.60 -18.56
CA PHE A 161 -6.51 20.08 -17.23
C PHE A 161 -7.91 19.42 -17.16
N VAL A 162 -8.88 20.01 -17.83
CA VAL A 162 -10.25 19.49 -17.92
C VAL A 162 -10.28 18.13 -18.63
N GLN A 163 -9.57 18.02 -19.76
CA GLN A 163 -9.44 16.71 -20.46
C GLN A 163 -8.72 15.67 -19.60
N GLY A 164 -7.70 16.08 -18.85
CA GLY A 164 -7.01 15.22 -17.90
C GLY A 164 -7.92 14.70 -16.78
N LEU A 165 -8.81 15.53 -16.24
CA LEU A 165 -9.81 15.10 -15.25
C LEU A 165 -10.78 14.07 -15.82
N TYR A 166 -11.28 14.27 -17.04
CA TYR A 166 -12.17 13.31 -17.71
C TYR A 166 -11.46 12.00 -18.05
N ALA A 167 -10.18 12.06 -18.40
CA ALA A 167 -9.41 10.87 -18.75
C ALA A 167 -8.84 10.12 -17.54
N GLY A 168 -8.49 10.82 -16.45
CA GLY A 168 -7.70 10.26 -15.34
C GLY A 168 -8.36 10.25 -13.98
N VAL A 169 -9.57 10.85 -13.81
CA VAL A 169 -10.24 10.96 -12.51
C VAL A 169 -11.68 10.51 -12.55
N ILE A 170 -12.52 11.17 -13.34
CA ILE A 170 -13.99 11.00 -13.29
C ILE A 170 -14.44 9.55 -13.48
N PRO A 171 -13.92 8.77 -14.44
CA PRO A 171 -14.34 7.38 -14.64
C PRO A 171 -13.96 6.45 -13.48
N TYR A 172 -12.98 6.84 -12.65
CA TYR A 172 -12.41 5.99 -11.59
C TYR A 172 -13.08 6.22 -10.24
N LEU A 173 -13.72 7.37 -10.01
CA LEU A 173 -14.35 7.73 -8.72
C LEU A 173 -15.27 6.65 -8.16
N PRO A 174 -16.24 6.10 -8.93
CA PRO A 174 -17.15 5.07 -8.39
C PRO A 174 -16.40 3.77 -8.06
N GLY A 175 -15.43 3.38 -8.90
CA GLY A 175 -14.61 2.20 -8.67
C GLY A 175 -13.73 2.34 -7.43
N ASP A 176 -13.12 3.49 -7.24
CA ASP A 176 -12.23 3.74 -6.09
C ASP A 176 -13.02 3.89 -4.79
N ALA A 177 -14.24 4.46 -4.83
CA ALA A 177 -15.14 4.43 -3.68
C ALA A 177 -15.48 2.99 -3.25
N ALA A 178 -15.82 2.12 -4.21
CA ALA A 178 -16.07 0.70 -3.93
C ALA A 178 -14.83 0.00 -3.35
N LYS A 179 -13.64 0.28 -3.87
CA LYS A 179 -12.38 -0.29 -3.35
C LYS A 179 -12.08 0.15 -1.91
N ILE A 180 -12.36 1.41 -1.56
CA ILE A 180 -12.23 1.89 -0.18
C ILE A 180 -13.15 1.09 0.75
N VAL A 181 -14.41 0.88 0.36
CA VAL A 181 -15.37 0.09 1.16
C VAL A 181 -14.87 -1.35 1.34
N ILE A 182 -14.44 -1.99 0.25
CA ILE A 182 -13.90 -3.37 0.30
C ILE A 182 -12.67 -3.43 1.21
N ALA A 183 -11.73 -2.49 1.06
CA ALA A 183 -10.52 -2.46 1.87
C ALA A 183 -10.81 -2.31 3.36
N ILE A 184 -11.81 -1.50 3.72
CA ILE A 184 -12.22 -1.33 5.11
C ILE A 184 -12.85 -2.59 5.66
N ILE A 185 -13.77 -3.22 4.94
CA ILE A 185 -14.43 -4.45 5.39
C ILE A 185 -13.40 -5.56 5.59
N VAL A 186 -12.62 -5.86 4.54
CA VAL A 186 -11.64 -6.95 4.56
C VAL A 186 -10.47 -6.62 5.49
N GLY A 187 -9.93 -5.41 5.43
CA GLY A 187 -8.82 -4.98 6.27
C GLY A 187 -9.14 -4.98 7.76
N SER A 188 -10.35 -4.54 8.13
CA SER A 188 -10.80 -4.58 9.53
C SER A 188 -10.98 -6.01 10.03
N ALA A 189 -11.53 -6.90 9.20
CA ALA A 189 -11.70 -8.31 9.54
C ALA A 189 -10.35 -9.02 9.76
N VAL A 190 -9.41 -8.83 8.83
CA VAL A 190 -8.05 -9.41 8.93
C VAL A 190 -7.29 -8.85 10.14
N LYS A 191 -7.33 -7.54 10.35
CA LYS A 191 -6.68 -6.91 11.52
C LYS A 191 -7.21 -7.46 12.84
N LYS A 192 -8.52 -7.71 12.93
CA LYS A 192 -9.14 -8.32 14.11
C LYS A 192 -8.68 -9.77 14.30
N ALA A 193 -8.60 -10.56 13.23
CA ALA A 193 -8.15 -11.95 13.28
C ALA A 193 -6.70 -12.07 13.75
N VAL A 194 -5.79 -11.28 13.15
CA VAL A 194 -4.36 -11.26 13.53
C VAL A 194 -4.20 -10.89 15.01
N ARG A 195 -4.92 -9.89 15.50
CA ARG A 195 -4.83 -9.47 16.90
C ARG A 195 -5.39 -10.50 17.88
N SER A 196 -6.39 -11.31 17.49
CA SER A 196 -6.92 -12.38 18.34
C SER A 196 -5.95 -13.55 18.48
N GLU A 197 -5.17 -13.86 17.43
CA GLU A 197 -4.14 -14.90 17.48
C GLU A 197 -2.95 -14.51 18.35
N GLU A 198 -2.52 -13.24 18.33
CA GLU A 198 -1.48 -12.74 19.23
C GLU A 198 -1.85 -12.94 20.70
N HIS A 199 -3.09 -12.62 21.10
CA HIS A 199 -3.57 -12.82 22.46
C HIS A 199 -3.67 -14.31 22.88
N THR A 200 -3.92 -15.21 21.94
CA THR A 200 -4.03 -16.65 22.22
C THR A 200 -2.66 -17.31 22.35
N SER A 201 -1.63 -16.76 21.71
CA SER A 201 -0.25 -17.28 21.78
C SER A 201 0.51 -16.81 23.03
N GLU A 202 0.00 -15.84 23.77
CA GLU A 202 0.57 -15.34 25.04
C GLU A 202 0.00 -16.03 26.29
N LEU A 203 -1.00 -16.91 26.14
CA LEU A 203 -1.61 -17.73 27.22
C LEU A 203 -1.01 -19.14 27.22
#